data_0a7c40448fc2cab00110259de17f57d7
#
_entry.id   0a7c40448fc2cab00110259de17f57d7
#
_cell.length_a   1.000
_cell.length_b   1.000
_cell.length_c   1.000
_cell.angle_alpha   90.00
_cell.angle_beta   90.00
_cell.angle_gamma   90.00
#
_symmetry.space_group_name_H-M   'P 1'
#
loop_
_entity.id
_entity.type
_entity.pdbx_description
1 polymer ?
#
loop_
_entity_poly.entity_id
_entity_poly.type
_entity_poly.pdbx_seq_one_letter_code
_entity_poly.pdbx_strand_id
1 'polypeptide(L)'
;SYYPLIAESARYADDYSWVEVAINPRARFHDGSPITARDVEFTFQKFMTEGVPQFRLVYKGTTVKAIAPLTVRIELAKPSKEDMLSLFSLPVFPEKYWKDHKLSDPLATPPLASGPYRITSWKMGQNIVYSRVKDYWAANLPVNRGRWNFDTIRYDYYLDDNVAFEAFKAGAFDLRMENDAKNWATRYTDKNFDKKYIIKDEQKNESAQDTRWLAFNIQRPVFSDRRVREAITLAFDFEWMNKALFYNAW
;
A
#
# COMPACT_ATOMS: atom_id res chain seq x y z
N SER A 1 -6.00 1.77 -13.63
CA SER A 1 -5.03 1.71 -14.75
C SER A 1 -3.66 1.29 -14.24
N TYR A 2 -2.94 0.48 -15.00
CA TYR A 2 -1.56 0.07 -14.72
C TYR A 2 -0.63 0.76 -15.73
N TYR A 3 0.54 1.16 -15.25
CA TYR A 3 1.54 1.84 -16.06
C TYR A 3 2.87 1.07 -16.00
N PRO A 4 3.64 1.04 -17.09
CA PRO A 4 4.96 0.42 -17.11
C PRO A 4 5.88 1.03 -16.05
N LEU A 5 6.58 0.19 -15.29
CA LEU A 5 7.60 0.57 -14.32
C LEU A 5 8.70 -0.50 -14.33
N ILE A 6 8.77 -1.41 -13.35
CA ILE A 6 9.67 -2.58 -13.39
C ILE A 6 9.29 -3.47 -14.57
N ALA A 7 7.99 -3.75 -14.76
CA ALA A 7 7.50 -4.34 -16.00
C ALA A 7 7.50 -3.29 -17.11
N GLU A 8 8.19 -3.56 -18.22
CA GLU A 8 8.18 -2.73 -19.42
C GLU A 8 6.96 -3.02 -20.29
N SER A 9 6.63 -4.30 -20.43
CA SER A 9 5.48 -4.78 -21.22
C SER A 9 4.98 -6.12 -20.68
N ALA A 10 3.74 -6.46 -21.06
CA ALA A 10 3.15 -7.74 -20.74
C ALA A 10 2.40 -8.30 -21.96
N ARG A 11 2.52 -9.61 -22.21
CA ARG A 11 1.77 -10.37 -23.21
C ARG A 11 1.02 -11.47 -22.47
N TYR A 12 -0.26 -11.61 -22.69
CA TYR A 12 -1.11 -12.55 -21.97
C TYR A 12 -2.07 -13.30 -22.91
N ALA A 13 -2.59 -14.43 -22.44
CA ALA A 13 -3.61 -15.18 -23.15
C ALA A 13 -4.97 -14.46 -23.09
N ASP A 14 -5.79 -14.63 -24.11
CA ASP A 14 -7.13 -14.04 -24.18
C ASP A 14 -8.02 -14.45 -23.01
N ASP A 15 -7.83 -15.67 -22.51
CA ASP A 15 -8.53 -16.23 -21.34
C ASP A 15 -7.86 -15.88 -19.98
N TYR A 16 -6.76 -15.11 -20.00
CA TYR A 16 -5.96 -14.76 -18.81
C TYR A 16 -5.36 -15.97 -18.07
N SER A 17 -5.17 -17.10 -18.73
CA SER A 17 -4.55 -18.29 -18.10
C SER A 17 -3.05 -18.10 -17.83
N TRP A 18 -2.39 -17.27 -18.62
CA TRP A 18 -0.97 -16.95 -18.44
C TRP A 18 -0.64 -15.52 -18.86
N VAL A 19 0.47 -15.01 -18.33
CA VAL A 19 1.09 -13.76 -18.78
C VAL A 19 2.61 -13.89 -18.80
N GLU A 20 3.23 -13.35 -19.82
CA GLU A 20 4.67 -13.10 -19.91
C GLU A 20 4.95 -11.61 -19.70
N VAL A 21 5.84 -11.32 -18.78
CA VAL A 21 6.21 -9.96 -18.40
C VAL A 21 7.67 -9.73 -18.78
N ALA A 22 7.92 -8.71 -19.60
CA ALA A 22 9.25 -8.22 -19.86
C ALA A 22 9.66 -7.19 -18.80
N ILE A 23 10.81 -7.42 -18.18
CA ILE A 23 11.37 -6.51 -17.18
C ILE A 23 12.15 -5.41 -17.89
N ASN A 24 12.00 -4.17 -17.44
CA ASN A 24 12.72 -3.03 -17.97
C ASN A 24 14.24 -3.21 -17.72
N PRO A 25 15.09 -3.21 -18.75
CA PRO A 25 16.53 -3.44 -18.61
C PRO A 25 17.26 -2.36 -17.81
N ARG A 26 16.62 -1.22 -17.57
CA ARG A 26 17.14 -0.15 -16.71
C ARG A 26 16.78 -0.31 -15.24
N ALA A 27 15.84 -1.22 -14.92
CA ALA A 27 15.40 -1.42 -13.55
C ALA A 27 16.53 -1.92 -12.65
N ARG A 28 16.75 -1.24 -11.53
CA ARG A 28 17.84 -1.55 -10.58
C ARG A 28 17.44 -1.34 -9.15
N PHE A 29 18.11 -2.08 -8.28
CA PHE A 29 18.08 -1.83 -6.84
C PHE A 29 18.99 -0.64 -6.48
N HIS A 30 18.90 -0.18 -5.23
CA HIS A 30 19.64 0.99 -4.72
C HIS A 30 21.18 0.80 -4.70
N ASP A 31 21.65 -0.42 -4.80
CA ASP A 31 23.07 -0.74 -4.91
C ASP A 31 23.57 -0.83 -6.36
N GLY A 32 22.69 -0.47 -7.32
CA GLY A 32 22.99 -0.50 -8.75
C GLY A 32 22.81 -1.88 -9.41
N SER A 33 22.56 -2.96 -8.66
CA SER A 33 22.35 -4.27 -9.26
C SER A 33 21.04 -4.31 -10.05
N PRO A 34 21.00 -5.02 -11.19
CA PRO A 34 19.79 -5.10 -12.03
C PRO A 34 18.69 -5.88 -11.32
N ILE A 35 17.45 -5.51 -11.59
CA ILE A 35 16.27 -6.32 -11.26
C ILE A 35 16.09 -7.34 -12.38
N THR A 36 15.99 -8.62 -12.03
CA THR A 36 15.93 -9.73 -12.98
C THR A 36 14.65 -10.54 -12.84
N ALA A 37 14.36 -11.38 -13.82
CA ALA A 37 13.26 -12.34 -13.76
C ALA A 37 13.38 -13.30 -12.58
N ARG A 38 14.62 -13.60 -12.17
CA ARG A 38 14.90 -14.44 -11.01
C ARG A 38 14.42 -13.80 -9.70
N ASP A 39 14.60 -12.49 -9.54
CA ASP A 39 14.12 -11.77 -8.36
C ASP A 39 12.58 -11.81 -8.26
N VAL A 40 11.88 -11.75 -9.40
CA VAL A 40 10.40 -11.87 -9.43
C VAL A 40 9.96 -13.29 -9.08
N GLU A 41 10.58 -14.31 -9.66
CA GLU A 41 10.30 -15.72 -9.32
C GLU A 41 10.55 -15.98 -7.83
N PHE A 42 11.69 -15.56 -7.34
CA PHE A 42 12.06 -15.66 -5.92
C PHE A 42 11.03 -14.96 -5.03
N THR A 43 10.65 -13.73 -5.37
CA THR A 43 9.68 -12.96 -4.58
C THR A 43 8.35 -13.70 -4.47
N PHE A 44 7.82 -14.21 -5.58
CA PHE A 44 6.57 -14.96 -5.56
C PHE A 44 6.68 -16.20 -4.67
N GLN A 45 7.75 -16.98 -4.80
CA GLN A 45 8.00 -18.16 -3.98
C GLN A 45 8.11 -17.80 -2.48
N LYS A 46 8.76 -16.68 -2.17
CA LYS A 46 8.88 -16.17 -0.80
C LYS A 46 7.52 -15.84 -0.20
N PHE A 47 6.65 -15.17 -0.97
CA PHE A 47 5.28 -14.90 -0.53
C PHE A 47 4.41 -16.16 -0.43
N MET A 48 4.62 -17.14 -1.29
CA MET A 48 3.90 -18.43 -1.21
C MET A 48 4.31 -19.27 0.00
N THR A 49 5.52 -19.07 0.54
CA THR A 49 6.02 -19.82 1.72
C THR A 49 5.84 -19.05 3.02
N GLU A 50 6.11 -17.76 3.03
CA GLU A 50 6.19 -16.94 4.24
C GLU A 50 5.16 -15.80 4.29
N GLY A 51 4.47 -15.51 3.16
CA GLY A 51 3.47 -14.45 3.07
C GLY A 51 2.20 -14.75 3.88
N VAL A 52 1.30 -13.77 3.92
CA VAL A 52 0.02 -13.90 4.61
C VAL A 52 -0.83 -15.05 4.05
N PRO A 53 -1.63 -15.73 4.88
CA PRO A 53 -2.45 -16.89 4.44
C PRO A 53 -3.33 -16.59 3.23
N GLN A 54 -3.89 -15.39 3.14
CA GLN A 54 -4.75 -14.95 2.05
C GLN A 54 -4.01 -15.00 0.70
N PHE A 55 -2.77 -14.51 0.62
CA PHE A 55 -1.96 -14.58 -0.59
C PHE A 55 -1.75 -16.02 -1.04
N ARG A 56 -1.34 -16.88 -0.10
CA ARG A 56 -1.10 -18.30 -0.37
C ARG A 56 -2.35 -19.05 -0.83
N LEU A 57 -3.51 -18.67 -0.31
CA LEU A 57 -4.79 -19.27 -0.70
C LEU A 57 -5.21 -18.85 -2.11
N VAL A 58 -5.15 -17.55 -2.41
CA VAL A 58 -5.54 -16.99 -3.72
C VAL A 58 -4.67 -17.56 -4.83
N TYR A 59 -3.34 -17.61 -4.64
CA TYR A 59 -2.39 -18.04 -5.68
C TYR A 59 -1.97 -19.50 -5.58
N LYS A 60 -2.72 -20.32 -4.83
CA LYS A 60 -2.46 -21.77 -4.75
C LYS A 60 -2.51 -22.42 -6.14
N GLY A 61 -1.40 -23.05 -6.54
CA GLY A 61 -1.26 -23.69 -7.85
C GLY A 61 -0.84 -22.77 -9.00
N THR A 62 -0.75 -21.45 -8.76
CA THR A 62 -0.15 -20.49 -9.70
C THR A 62 1.37 -20.69 -9.72
N THR A 63 1.98 -20.59 -10.90
CA THR A 63 3.43 -20.66 -11.07
C THR A 63 3.99 -19.36 -11.61
N VAL A 64 5.17 -18.98 -11.12
CA VAL A 64 5.94 -17.84 -11.63
C VAL A 64 7.34 -18.33 -11.92
N LYS A 65 7.80 -18.21 -13.17
CA LYS A 65 9.07 -18.73 -13.66
C LYS A 65 9.86 -17.70 -14.45
N ALA A 66 11.13 -17.58 -14.15
CA ALA A 66 12.09 -16.88 -14.99
C ALA A 66 12.40 -17.73 -16.22
N ILE A 67 11.90 -17.34 -17.38
CA ILE A 67 12.12 -18.06 -18.64
C ILE A 67 13.28 -17.49 -19.48
N ALA A 68 13.70 -16.25 -19.13
CA ALA A 68 14.90 -15.58 -19.63
C ALA A 68 15.37 -14.56 -18.58
N PRO A 69 16.56 -13.97 -18.70
CA PRO A 69 17.10 -13.05 -17.69
C PRO A 69 16.17 -11.88 -17.33
N LEU A 70 15.39 -11.40 -18.31
CA LEU A 70 14.44 -10.29 -18.15
C LEU A 70 12.99 -10.68 -18.52
N THR A 71 12.67 -11.97 -18.57
CA THR A 71 11.31 -12.41 -18.92
C THR A 71 10.79 -13.39 -17.89
N VAL A 72 9.64 -13.04 -17.31
CA VAL A 72 8.90 -13.87 -16.35
C VAL A 72 7.67 -14.42 -17.02
N ARG A 73 7.41 -15.71 -16.86
CA ARG A 73 6.15 -16.34 -17.20
C ARG A 73 5.37 -16.67 -15.93
N ILE A 74 4.13 -16.24 -15.90
CA ILE A 74 3.17 -16.52 -14.83
C ILE A 74 2.05 -17.37 -15.43
N GLU A 75 1.76 -18.50 -14.81
CA GLU A 75 0.62 -19.37 -15.16
C GLU A 75 -0.33 -19.44 -13.98
N LEU A 76 -1.55 -18.95 -14.17
CA LEU A 76 -2.57 -18.93 -13.14
C LEU A 76 -3.23 -20.31 -13.01
N ALA A 77 -3.41 -20.79 -11.78
CA ALA A 77 -4.12 -22.04 -11.52
C ALA A 77 -5.58 -22.01 -12.01
N LYS A 78 -6.17 -20.81 -12.02
CA LYS A 78 -7.49 -20.53 -12.59
C LYS A 78 -7.38 -19.24 -13.39
N PRO A 79 -7.86 -19.19 -14.64
CA PRO A 79 -7.89 -17.99 -15.44
C PRO A 79 -8.66 -16.87 -14.70
N SER A 80 -7.99 -15.75 -14.45
CA SER A 80 -8.57 -14.60 -13.73
C SER A 80 -7.83 -13.33 -14.10
N LYS A 81 -8.53 -12.38 -14.68
CA LYS A 81 -7.99 -11.06 -15.01
C LYS A 81 -7.60 -10.29 -13.75
N GLU A 82 -8.43 -10.37 -12.72
CA GLU A 82 -8.25 -9.67 -11.45
C GLU A 82 -7.00 -10.17 -10.73
N ASP A 83 -6.83 -11.50 -10.66
CA ASP A 83 -5.66 -12.12 -9.99
C ASP A 83 -4.37 -11.82 -10.76
N MET A 84 -4.42 -11.86 -12.10
CA MET A 84 -3.29 -11.47 -12.95
C MET A 84 -2.89 -10.01 -12.71
N LEU A 85 -3.85 -9.10 -12.71
CA LEU A 85 -3.59 -7.68 -12.46
C LEU A 85 -3.07 -7.43 -11.05
N SER A 86 -3.57 -8.16 -10.05
CA SER A 86 -3.09 -8.03 -8.66
C SER A 86 -1.62 -8.43 -8.53
N LEU A 87 -1.15 -9.43 -9.29
CA LEU A 87 0.27 -9.81 -9.31
C LEU A 87 1.18 -8.71 -9.87
N PHE A 88 0.69 -7.80 -10.72
CA PHE A 88 1.49 -6.67 -11.18
C PHE A 88 1.79 -5.63 -10.09
N SER A 89 1.11 -5.71 -8.96
CA SER A 89 1.38 -4.87 -7.78
C SER A 89 2.34 -5.54 -6.78
N LEU A 90 2.81 -6.75 -7.07
CA LEU A 90 3.76 -7.45 -6.20
C LEU A 90 5.08 -6.68 -6.14
N PRO A 91 5.58 -6.31 -4.94
CA PRO A 91 6.90 -5.72 -4.82
C PRO A 91 7.97 -6.74 -5.21
N VAL A 92 9.01 -6.32 -5.91
CA VAL A 92 10.11 -7.22 -6.30
C VAL A 92 11.24 -7.14 -5.28
N PHE A 93 11.54 -8.27 -4.67
CA PHE A 93 12.56 -8.43 -3.65
C PHE A 93 13.88 -8.90 -4.26
N PRO A 94 15.03 -8.31 -3.89
CA PRO A 94 16.33 -8.83 -4.31
C PRO A 94 16.60 -10.19 -3.65
N GLU A 95 16.71 -11.26 -4.46
CA GLU A 95 17.01 -12.62 -3.98
C GLU A 95 18.27 -12.63 -3.12
N LYS A 96 19.32 -11.91 -3.55
CA LYS A 96 20.62 -11.86 -2.85
C LYS A 96 20.53 -11.38 -1.40
N TYR A 97 19.52 -10.56 -1.07
CA TYR A 97 19.28 -10.08 0.29
C TYR A 97 18.29 -10.99 1.04
N TRP A 98 17.13 -11.28 0.41
CA TRP A 98 16.03 -11.94 1.10
C TRP A 98 16.15 -13.47 1.22
N LYS A 99 17.09 -14.12 0.49
CA LYS A 99 17.33 -15.56 0.65
C LYS A 99 17.77 -15.93 2.08
N ASP A 100 18.49 -15.03 2.76
CA ASP A 100 19.04 -15.23 4.10
C ASP A 100 18.18 -14.59 5.21
N HIS A 101 17.00 -14.01 4.87
CA HIS A 101 16.10 -13.37 5.80
C HIS A 101 14.68 -13.91 5.64
N LYS A 102 13.95 -14.05 6.74
CA LYS A 102 12.51 -14.32 6.69
C LYS A 102 11.71 -13.02 6.64
N LEU A 103 10.50 -13.07 6.07
CA LEU A 103 9.61 -11.89 6.05
C LEU A 103 9.18 -11.46 7.46
N SER A 104 9.22 -12.37 8.45
CA SER A 104 8.89 -12.10 9.85
C SER A 104 10.06 -11.61 10.68
N ASP A 105 11.29 -11.60 10.15
CA ASP A 105 12.47 -11.25 10.92
C ASP A 105 12.49 -9.74 11.23
N PRO A 106 12.83 -9.35 12.47
CA PRO A 106 13.14 -7.96 12.76
C PRO A 106 14.43 -7.57 12.04
N LEU A 107 14.35 -6.59 11.13
CA LEU A 107 15.50 -6.16 10.36
C LEU A 107 16.30 -5.11 11.13
N ALA A 108 17.57 -5.39 11.38
CA ALA A 108 18.50 -4.45 12.03
C ALA A 108 18.96 -3.33 11.09
N THR A 109 18.85 -3.55 9.79
CA THR A 109 19.19 -2.58 8.72
C THR A 109 18.06 -2.52 7.70
N PRO A 110 17.86 -1.36 7.04
CA PRO A 110 16.87 -1.26 5.99
C PRO A 110 17.11 -2.26 4.87
N PRO A 111 16.08 -2.95 4.38
CA PRO A 111 16.22 -3.88 3.28
C PRO A 111 16.61 -3.14 1.99
N LEU A 112 17.36 -3.82 1.12
CA LEU A 112 17.65 -3.32 -0.20
C LEU A 112 16.36 -3.18 -1.02
N ALA A 113 16.13 -2.00 -1.59
CA ALA A 113 14.95 -1.65 -2.35
C ALA A 113 15.31 -1.01 -3.70
N SER A 114 14.30 -0.62 -4.50
CA SER A 114 14.47 -0.07 -5.85
C SER A 114 13.66 1.21 -6.09
N GLY A 115 13.05 1.77 -5.06
CA GLY A 115 12.15 2.92 -5.15
C GLY A 115 12.85 4.28 -5.22
N PRO A 116 12.09 5.38 -5.36
CA PRO A 116 12.63 6.75 -5.44
C PRO A 116 13.20 7.28 -4.12
N TYR A 117 12.90 6.61 -3.02
CA TYR A 117 13.42 6.93 -1.68
C TYR A 117 14.06 5.71 -1.03
N ARG A 118 15.04 5.95 -0.18
CA ARG A 118 15.66 4.94 0.68
C ARG A 118 15.64 5.39 2.14
N ILE A 119 15.48 4.46 3.05
CA ILE A 119 15.62 4.73 4.49
C ILE A 119 17.08 5.07 4.78
N THR A 120 17.33 6.21 5.39
CA THR A 120 18.68 6.69 5.76
C THR A 120 18.91 6.74 7.25
N SER A 121 17.86 6.89 8.03
CA SER A 121 17.93 6.74 9.48
C SER A 121 16.56 6.37 10.06
N TRP A 122 16.58 5.75 11.23
CA TRP A 122 15.35 5.47 11.99
C TRP A 122 15.67 5.34 13.46
N LYS A 123 14.67 5.62 14.27
CA LYS A 123 14.70 5.35 15.71
C LYS A 123 13.40 4.62 16.06
N MET A 124 13.54 3.37 16.49
CA MET A 124 12.40 2.48 16.74
C MET A 124 11.35 3.16 17.64
N GLY A 125 10.08 3.13 17.20
CA GLY A 125 8.97 3.74 17.92
C GLY A 125 8.95 5.29 17.93
N GLN A 126 9.91 5.96 17.30
CA GLN A 126 9.99 7.42 17.30
C GLN A 126 9.92 8.05 15.91
N ASN A 127 10.81 7.65 15.01
CA ASN A 127 10.82 8.22 13.66
C ASN A 127 11.50 7.30 12.64
N ILE A 128 11.21 7.59 11.36
CA ILE A 128 11.90 7.03 10.21
C ILE A 128 12.13 8.15 9.19
N VAL A 129 13.33 8.18 8.60
CA VAL A 129 13.72 9.19 7.62
C VAL A 129 14.04 8.52 6.29
N TYR A 130 13.41 9.02 5.26
CA TYR A 130 13.65 8.64 3.87
C TYR A 130 14.36 9.76 3.15
N SER A 131 15.43 9.43 2.40
CA SER A 131 16.10 10.36 1.51
C SER A 131 15.88 9.98 0.05
N ARG A 132 15.70 11.00 -0.78
CA ARG A 132 15.51 10.82 -2.22
C ARG A 132 16.74 10.19 -2.88
N VAL A 133 16.51 9.22 -3.74
CA VAL A 133 17.53 8.61 -4.59
C VAL A 133 17.72 9.51 -5.81
N LYS A 134 18.83 10.26 -5.85
CA LYS A 134 19.08 11.27 -6.89
C LYS A 134 19.22 10.68 -8.30
N ASP A 135 19.76 9.48 -8.39
CA ASP A 135 19.96 8.69 -9.60
C ASP A 135 18.92 7.58 -9.78
N TYR A 136 17.69 7.82 -9.27
CA TYR A 136 16.59 6.86 -9.40
C TYR A 136 16.38 6.47 -10.85
N TRP A 137 16.53 5.20 -11.16
CA TRP A 137 16.52 4.65 -12.51
C TRP A 137 15.25 4.96 -13.32
N ALA A 138 14.12 5.09 -12.63
CA ALA A 138 12.81 5.36 -13.25
C ALA A 138 12.38 6.83 -13.21
N ALA A 139 13.24 7.76 -12.77
CA ALA A 139 12.87 9.18 -12.62
C ALA A 139 12.31 9.81 -13.90
N ASN A 140 12.87 9.42 -15.06
CA ASN A 140 12.49 9.98 -16.36
C ASN A 140 11.36 9.22 -17.07
N LEU A 141 10.81 8.16 -16.47
CA LEU A 141 9.64 7.50 -17.04
C LEU A 141 8.44 8.46 -17.02
N PRO A 142 7.59 8.46 -18.07
CA PRO A 142 6.45 9.39 -18.15
C PRO A 142 5.57 9.40 -16.89
N VAL A 143 5.34 8.23 -16.29
CA VAL A 143 4.52 8.05 -15.06
C VAL A 143 5.12 8.72 -13.84
N ASN A 144 6.43 8.99 -13.82
CA ASN A 144 7.17 9.54 -12.68
C ASN A 144 7.55 11.01 -12.84
N ARG A 145 7.34 11.60 -14.01
CA ARG A 145 7.66 13.03 -14.23
C ARG A 145 6.85 13.92 -13.30
N GLY A 146 7.53 14.88 -12.64
CA GLY A 146 6.91 15.79 -11.68
C GLY A 146 6.62 15.17 -10.30
N ARG A 147 7.07 13.94 -10.03
CA ARG A 147 6.94 13.26 -8.74
C ARG A 147 8.25 13.28 -7.95
N TRP A 148 8.18 12.87 -6.70
CA TRP A 148 9.33 12.67 -5.82
C TRP A 148 10.14 13.96 -5.60
N ASN A 149 9.42 15.06 -5.29
CA ASN A 149 9.98 16.41 -5.25
C ASN A 149 10.73 16.74 -3.95
N PHE A 150 10.42 16.03 -2.85
CA PHE A 150 11.07 16.27 -1.57
C PHE A 150 12.40 15.52 -1.49
N ASP A 151 13.46 16.17 -0.99
CA ASP A 151 14.75 15.52 -0.76
C ASP A 151 14.72 14.59 0.44
N THR A 152 13.91 14.95 1.45
CA THR A 152 13.74 14.19 2.68
C THR A 152 12.27 14.10 3.04
N ILE A 153 11.84 12.91 3.46
CA ILE A 153 10.52 12.66 4.05
C ILE A 153 10.77 12.02 5.40
N ARG A 154 10.24 12.62 6.46
CA ARG A 154 10.34 12.13 7.82
C ARG A 154 8.96 11.79 8.36
N TYR A 155 8.82 10.62 8.95
CA TYR A 155 7.65 10.22 9.71
C TYR A 155 8.00 10.20 11.20
N ASP A 156 7.27 10.99 11.99
CA ASP A 156 7.36 10.98 13.44
C ASP A 156 6.15 10.22 14.01
N TYR A 157 6.41 9.32 14.94
CA TYR A 157 5.39 8.47 15.58
C TYR A 157 5.07 8.99 16.97
N TYR A 158 3.80 9.15 17.24
CA TYR A 158 3.27 9.57 18.54
C TYR A 158 2.39 8.46 19.10
N LEU A 159 2.49 8.21 20.41
CA LEU A 159 1.64 7.23 21.08
C LEU A 159 0.20 7.74 21.28
N ASP A 160 0.05 9.06 21.41
CA ASP A 160 -1.24 9.73 21.64
C ASP A 160 -1.53 10.72 20.51
N ASP A 161 -2.73 10.64 19.95
CA ASP A 161 -3.15 11.47 18.84
C ASP A 161 -3.33 12.95 19.23
N ASN A 162 -3.70 13.26 20.49
CA ASN A 162 -3.80 14.64 20.95
C ASN A 162 -2.43 15.27 21.06
N VAL A 163 -1.42 14.52 21.52
CA VAL A 163 -0.03 14.98 21.55
C VAL A 163 0.47 15.23 20.14
N ALA A 164 0.18 14.33 19.19
CA ALA A 164 0.49 14.53 17.77
C ALA A 164 -0.18 15.78 17.20
N PHE A 165 -1.45 16.02 17.53
CA PHE A 165 -2.18 17.19 17.08
C PHE A 165 -1.57 18.51 17.61
N GLU A 166 -1.25 18.57 18.91
CA GLU A 166 -0.62 19.77 19.47
C GLU A 166 0.80 20.00 18.92
N ALA A 167 1.57 18.93 18.68
CA ALA A 167 2.87 19.00 18.01
C ALA A 167 2.75 19.55 16.58
N PHE A 168 1.72 19.12 15.82
CA PHE A 168 1.42 19.67 14.52
C PHE A 168 1.12 21.16 14.56
N LYS A 169 0.26 21.59 15.48
CA LYS A 169 -0.05 23.01 15.68
C LYS A 169 1.15 23.86 16.07
N ALA A 170 2.10 23.25 16.79
CA ALA A 170 3.38 23.88 17.14
C ALA A 170 4.39 23.88 15.98
N GLY A 171 4.07 23.29 14.82
CA GLY A 171 4.95 23.25 13.66
C GLY A 171 6.06 22.20 13.73
N ALA A 172 5.87 21.14 14.55
CA ALA A 172 6.87 20.06 14.63
C ALA A 172 6.97 19.22 13.36
N PHE A 173 5.92 19.19 12.54
CA PHE A 173 5.88 18.55 11.21
C PHE A 173 4.89 19.25 10.29
N ASP A 174 5.05 19.06 8.98
CA ASP A 174 4.42 19.88 7.94
C ASP A 174 3.08 19.35 7.45
N LEU A 175 2.80 18.06 7.59
CA LEU A 175 1.61 17.42 7.05
C LEU A 175 0.97 16.48 8.08
N ARG A 176 -0.32 16.65 8.30
CA ARG A 176 -1.16 15.71 9.07
C ARG A 176 -2.36 15.27 8.23
N MET A 177 -2.59 13.98 8.17
CA MET A 177 -3.84 13.42 7.65
C MET A 177 -4.81 13.24 8.82
N GLU A 178 -5.98 13.86 8.74
CA GLU A 178 -7.04 13.71 9.75
C GLU A 178 -8.10 12.73 9.25
N ASN A 179 -8.32 11.69 10.04
CA ASN A 179 -9.31 10.64 9.74
C ASN A 179 -10.49 10.66 10.72
N ASP A 180 -10.47 11.52 11.73
CA ASP A 180 -11.55 11.66 12.70
C ASP A 180 -12.45 12.84 12.33
N ALA A 181 -13.72 12.54 12.03
CA ALA A 181 -14.68 13.54 11.58
C ALA A 181 -14.96 14.61 12.66
N LYS A 182 -14.95 14.25 13.95
CA LYS A 182 -15.12 15.19 15.05
C LYS A 182 -13.92 16.15 15.14
N ASN A 183 -12.70 15.61 15.09
CA ASN A 183 -11.50 16.44 15.08
C ASN A 183 -11.52 17.39 13.89
N TRP A 184 -11.81 16.88 12.70
CA TRP A 184 -11.92 17.69 11.48
C TRP A 184 -12.92 18.82 11.62
N ALA A 185 -14.10 18.55 12.18
CA ALA A 185 -15.14 19.54 12.34
C ALA A 185 -14.84 20.58 13.44
N THR A 186 -14.15 20.20 14.54
CA THR A 186 -14.12 21.01 15.75
C THR A 186 -12.75 21.52 16.20
N ARG A 187 -11.64 20.88 15.79
CA ARG A 187 -10.33 21.20 16.37
C ARG A 187 -9.45 22.11 15.50
N TYR A 188 -9.75 22.21 14.21
CA TYR A 188 -8.96 22.98 13.25
C TYR A 188 -9.46 24.43 13.16
N THR A 189 -9.47 25.14 14.29
CA THR A 189 -10.13 26.45 14.45
C THR A 189 -9.36 27.36 15.41
N ASP A 190 -8.13 27.70 15.14
CA ASP A 190 -7.41 28.69 15.95
C ASP A 190 -6.68 29.71 15.07
N LYS A 191 -5.98 30.64 15.70
CA LYS A 191 -5.23 31.71 15.00
C LYS A 191 -4.25 31.22 13.94
N ASN A 192 -3.77 29.98 14.02
CA ASN A 192 -2.86 29.42 13.02
C ASN A 192 -3.60 29.12 11.72
N PHE A 193 -4.88 28.69 11.83
CA PHE A 193 -5.76 28.48 10.68
C PHE A 193 -6.28 29.80 10.15
N ASP A 194 -6.66 30.75 11.02
CA ASP A 194 -7.13 32.09 10.62
C ASP A 194 -6.05 32.84 9.83
N LYS A 195 -4.79 32.75 10.26
CA LYS A 195 -3.64 33.37 9.59
C LYS A 195 -3.09 32.54 8.43
N LYS A 196 -3.69 31.38 8.14
CA LYS A 196 -3.24 30.45 7.09
C LYS A 196 -1.80 29.95 7.25
N TYR A 197 -1.30 29.89 8.47
CA TYR A 197 -0.04 29.17 8.78
C TYR A 197 -0.24 27.66 8.65
N ILE A 198 -1.46 27.19 8.94
CA ILE A 198 -1.91 25.83 8.67
C ILE A 198 -3.11 25.92 7.73
N ILE A 199 -3.08 25.16 6.66
CA ILE A 199 -4.15 25.08 5.67
C ILE A 199 -4.92 23.80 5.91
N LYS A 200 -6.23 23.93 6.13
CA LYS A 200 -7.17 22.82 6.13
C LYS A 200 -7.59 22.57 4.69
N ASP A 201 -7.20 21.42 4.14
CA ASP A 201 -7.45 21.08 2.75
C ASP A 201 -8.25 19.78 2.65
N GLU A 202 -9.36 19.82 1.92
CA GLU A 202 -10.24 18.69 1.70
C GLU A 202 -10.07 18.21 0.26
N GLN A 203 -9.40 17.08 0.10
CA GLN A 203 -9.12 16.49 -1.21
C GLN A 203 -10.27 15.61 -1.65
N LYS A 204 -10.91 15.97 -2.75
CA LYS A 204 -11.93 15.13 -3.37
C LYS A 204 -11.28 13.83 -3.87
N ASN A 205 -11.76 12.71 -3.38
CA ASN A 205 -11.28 11.39 -3.76
C ASN A 205 -12.31 10.67 -4.64
N GLU A 206 -11.94 10.40 -5.89
CA GLU A 206 -12.77 9.67 -6.86
C GLU A 206 -12.40 8.18 -6.96
N SER A 207 -11.47 7.70 -6.14
CA SER A 207 -11.12 6.28 -6.07
C SER A 207 -12.26 5.47 -5.45
N ALA A 208 -12.32 4.18 -5.79
CA ALA A 208 -13.23 3.27 -5.11
C ALA A 208 -12.97 3.31 -3.60
N GLN A 209 -14.02 3.53 -2.83
CA GLN A 209 -13.95 3.62 -1.39
C GLN A 209 -14.16 2.27 -0.74
N ASP A 210 -13.43 2.02 0.34
CA ASP A 210 -13.66 0.86 1.17
C ASP A 210 -15.01 0.97 1.89
N THR A 211 -15.75 -0.13 1.93
CA THR A 211 -17.02 -0.20 2.64
C THR A 211 -16.82 -0.96 3.95
N ARG A 212 -17.34 -0.42 5.04
CA ARG A 212 -17.35 -1.08 6.35
C ARG A 212 -18.65 -1.84 6.54
N TRP A 213 -18.54 -3.12 6.90
CA TRP A 213 -19.68 -4.02 7.05
C TRP A 213 -19.73 -4.64 8.44
N LEU A 214 -20.91 -4.78 8.98
CA LEU A 214 -21.19 -5.70 10.09
C LEU A 214 -21.64 -7.03 9.48
N ALA A 215 -20.73 -7.99 9.41
CA ALA A 215 -21.01 -9.30 8.83
C ALA A 215 -21.63 -10.23 9.88
N PHE A 216 -22.82 -10.77 9.58
CA PHE A 216 -23.46 -11.79 10.43
C PHE A 216 -22.92 -13.17 10.10
N ASN A 217 -22.45 -13.90 11.10
CA ASN A 217 -22.12 -15.30 10.94
C ASN A 217 -23.43 -16.13 10.87
N ILE A 218 -23.90 -16.37 9.66
CA ILE A 218 -25.18 -17.09 9.40
C ILE A 218 -25.13 -18.57 9.79
N GLN A 219 -23.98 -19.14 10.11
CA GLN A 219 -23.86 -20.51 10.65
C GLN A 219 -24.30 -20.57 12.12
N ARG A 220 -24.36 -19.43 12.80
CA ARG A 220 -24.95 -19.37 14.15
C ARG A 220 -26.48 -19.39 14.06
N PRO A 221 -27.18 -20.26 14.86
CA PRO A 221 -28.64 -20.38 14.79
C PRO A 221 -29.38 -19.05 14.91
N VAL A 222 -28.92 -18.16 15.79
CA VAL A 222 -29.55 -16.84 16.00
C VAL A 222 -29.51 -15.97 14.74
N PHE A 223 -28.49 -16.13 13.89
CA PHE A 223 -28.33 -15.35 12.65
C PHE A 223 -28.73 -16.10 11.39
N SER A 224 -29.15 -17.35 11.48
CA SER A 224 -29.69 -18.10 10.34
C SER A 224 -31.03 -17.54 9.89
N ASP A 225 -31.86 -17.03 10.81
CA ASP A 225 -33.13 -16.37 10.49
C ASP A 225 -32.90 -14.98 9.91
N ARG A 226 -33.41 -14.75 8.69
CA ARG A 226 -33.30 -13.46 8.00
C ARG A 226 -33.93 -12.31 8.82
N ARG A 227 -35.06 -12.57 9.50
CA ARG A 227 -35.79 -11.55 10.27
C ARG A 227 -34.96 -10.99 11.42
N VAL A 228 -34.11 -11.83 12.06
CA VAL A 228 -33.19 -11.37 13.11
C VAL A 228 -32.15 -10.42 12.54
N ARG A 229 -31.56 -10.77 11.40
CA ARG A 229 -30.58 -9.89 10.73
C ARG A 229 -31.19 -8.57 10.29
N GLU A 230 -32.40 -8.62 9.73
CA GLU A 230 -33.16 -7.45 9.32
C GLU A 230 -33.52 -6.53 10.50
N ALA A 231 -33.97 -7.13 11.62
CA ALA A 231 -34.26 -6.36 12.84
C ALA A 231 -33.02 -5.63 13.38
N ILE A 232 -31.85 -6.26 13.38
CA ILE A 232 -30.60 -5.62 13.80
C ILE A 232 -30.20 -4.51 12.83
N THR A 233 -30.39 -4.73 11.52
CA THR A 233 -30.10 -3.70 10.51
C THR A 233 -31.01 -2.47 10.67
N LEU A 234 -32.29 -2.68 10.94
CA LEU A 234 -33.26 -1.61 11.18
C LEU A 234 -33.03 -0.87 12.51
N ALA A 235 -32.43 -1.54 13.50
CA ALA A 235 -32.02 -0.89 14.75
C ALA A 235 -30.78 0.02 14.61
N PHE A 236 -30.10 -0.03 13.47
CA PHE A 236 -28.94 0.80 13.21
C PHE A 236 -29.37 2.13 12.59
N ASP A 237 -29.47 3.16 13.42
CA ASP A 237 -29.80 4.52 12.97
C ASP A 237 -28.56 5.23 12.40
N PHE A 238 -28.35 5.04 11.10
CA PHE A 238 -27.22 5.67 10.40
C PHE A 238 -27.36 7.20 10.34
N GLU A 239 -28.56 7.72 10.14
CA GLU A 239 -28.76 9.17 10.01
C GLU A 239 -28.45 9.89 11.32
N TRP A 240 -28.92 9.34 12.44
CA TRP A 240 -28.54 9.88 13.74
C TRP A 240 -27.03 9.79 13.98
N MET A 241 -26.43 8.66 13.69
CA MET A 241 -25.00 8.44 13.87
C MET A 241 -24.17 9.37 12.98
N ASN A 242 -24.55 9.54 11.71
CA ASN A 242 -23.88 10.46 10.81
C ASN A 242 -23.93 11.90 11.34
N LYS A 243 -25.10 12.34 11.78
CA LYS A 243 -25.28 13.68 12.35
C LYS A 243 -24.55 13.87 13.68
N ALA A 244 -24.70 12.93 14.62
CA ALA A 244 -24.22 13.07 15.99
C ALA A 244 -22.73 12.75 16.17
N LEU A 245 -22.20 11.77 15.43
CA LEU A 245 -20.84 11.26 15.59
C LEU A 245 -19.92 11.66 14.44
N PHE A 246 -20.43 11.72 13.22
CA PHE A 246 -19.62 12.00 12.03
C PHE A 246 -19.78 13.40 11.47
N TYR A 247 -20.57 14.27 12.12
CA TYR A 247 -20.75 15.67 11.73
C TYR A 247 -21.18 15.84 10.26
N ASN A 248 -22.04 14.93 9.78
CA ASN A 248 -22.49 14.85 8.38
C ASN A 248 -21.34 14.65 7.36
N ALA A 249 -20.29 13.96 7.73
CA ALA A 249 -19.16 13.66 6.84
C ALA A 249 -19.47 12.54 5.82
N TRP A 250 -20.63 11.87 5.93
CA TRP A 250 -21.03 10.74 5.09
C TRP A 250 -22.38 10.98 4.41
#